data_baadb8992ea330acaf1499bccfe2116f
#
_entry.id   baadb8992ea330acaf1499bccfe2116f
#
_cell.length_a   1.000
_cell.length_b   1.000
_cell.length_c   1.000
_cell.angle_alpha   90.00
_cell.angle_beta   90.00
_cell.angle_gamma   90.00
#
_symmetry.space_group_name_H-M   'P 1'
#
loop_
_entity.id
_entity.type
_entity.pdbx_description
1 polymer ?
#
loop_
_entity_poly.entity_id
_entity_poly.type
_entity_poly.pdbx_seq_one_letter_code
_entity_poly.pdbx_strand_id
1 'polypeptide(L)'
;MSIRSGDYLPEPRPRKKHAVTDLVHRIELAKRATATIPHIDVAELSSKRFTINQTLPELVALFPDATFTFLFGSDIVKKLSTDWKDIDVLLRQANIAIGMRSQDNEADVIASLAALEAVYGVPVHYTLVYTPNTSVASSHIRQGFKDIAHLHKDVNAYIEKNNLYT
;
A
#
# COMPACT_ATOMS: atom_id res chain seq x y z
N MET A 1 -20.28 12.32 11.94
CA MET A 1 -18.83 12.51 11.79
C MET A 1 -18.26 11.13 11.45
N SER A 2 -17.85 10.92 10.19
CA SER A 2 -17.33 9.61 9.77
C SER A 2 -15.88 9.50 10.27
N ILE A 3 -15.61 8.57 11.16
CA ILE A 3 -14.23 8.25 11.59
C ILE A 3 -13.62 7.50 10.40
N ARG A 4 -12.60 8.10 9.79
CA ARG A 4 -11.80 7.40 8.78
C ARG A 4 -10.69 6.67 9.52
N SER A 5 -10.65 5.36 9.41
CA SER A 5 -9.55 4.53 9.88
C SER A 5 -8.77 4.01 8.68
N GLY A 6 -7.48 3.80 8.85
CA GLY A 6 -6.63 3.19 7.84
C GLY A 6 -6.07 1.88 8.38
N ASP A 7 -6.17 0.81 7.62
CA ASP A 7 -5.55 -0.47 7.93
C ASP A 7 -4.35 -0.71 7.04
N TYR A 8 -3.21 -1.01 7.63
CA TYR A 8 -2.03 -1.46 6.91
C TYR A 8 -2.03 -2.99 6.85
N LEU A 9 -2.04 -3.52 5.64
CA LEU A 9 -2.13 -4.96 5.37
C LEU A 9 -0.82 -5.46 4.75
N PRO A 10 0.15 -5.94 5.55
CA PRO A 10 1.39 -6.47 5.00
C PRO A 10 1.15 -7.76 4.22
N GLU A 11 1.43 -7.75 2.92
CA GLU A 11 1.29 -8.95 2.10
C GLU A 11 2.32 -10.02 2.52
N PRO A 12 1.90 -11.27 2.89
CA PRO A 12 2.83 -12.31 3.33
C PRO A 12 3.90 -12.65 2.29
N ARG A 13 3.52 -12.71 1.00
CA ARG A 13 4.43 -13.03 -0.11
C ARG A 13 4.36 -11.96 -1.21
N PRO A 14 5.07 -10.82 -1.06
CA PRO A 14 5.07 -9.76 -2.06
C PRO A 14 5.58 -10.25 -3.42
N ARG A 15 4.88 -9.85 -4.48
CA ARG A 15 5.24 -10.25 -5.86
C ARG A 15 6.58 -9.64 -6.27
N LYS A 16 7.34 -10.41 -7.08
CA LYS A 16 8.60 -9.94 -7.73
C LYS A 16 9.67 -9.40 -6.76
N LYS A 17 9.65 -9.79 -5.48
CA LYS A 17 10.68 -9.43 -4.52
C LYS A 17 11.48 -10.66 -4.11
N HIS A 18 12.81 -10.60 -4.32
CA HIS A 18 13.76 -11.55 -3.76
C HIS A 18 14.20 -11.04 -2.39
N ALA A 19 14.51 -11.94 -1.46
CA ALA A 19 14.98 -11.61 -0.10
C ALA A 19 14.07 -10.61 0.64
N VAL A 20 12.84 -11.03 0.90
CA VAL A 20 11.89 -10.23 1.70
C VAL A 20 12.05 -10.62 3.16
N THR A 21 12.19 -9.62 4.03
CA THR A 21 12.15 -9.81 5.49
C THR A 21 10.90 -10.59 5.90
N ASP A 22 11.03 -11.49 6.85
CA ASP A 22 9.93 -12.33 7.33
C ASP A 22 8.70 -11.52 7.72
N LEU A 23 7.53 -12.09 7.47
CA LEU A 23 6.25 -11.40 7.70
C LEU A 23 6.11 -10.88 9.13
N VAL A 24 6.54 -11.67 10.11
CA VAL A 24 6.48 -11.29 11.53
C VAL A 24 7.23 -9.98 11.81
N HIS A 25 8.42 -9.80 11.22
CA HIS A 25 9.17 -8.56 11.37
C HIS A 25 8.51 -7.40 10.63
N ARG A 26 7.94 -7.63 9.46
CA ARG A 26 7.24 -6.57 8.70
C ARG A 26 5.98 -6.08 9.40
N ILE A 27 5.23 -6.98 10.02
CA ILE A 27 4.07 -6.65 10.86
C ILE A 27 4.52 -5.83 12.06
N GLU A 28 5.55 -6.29 12.77
CA GLU A 28 6.06 -5.59 13.95
C GLU A 28 6.60 -4.19 13.63
N LEU A 29 7.33 -4.04 12.51
CA LEU A 29 7.80 -2.74 12.04
C LEU A 29 6.63 -1.80 11.71
N ALA A 30 5.58 -2.32 11.07
CA ALA A 30 4.37 -1.55 10.78
C ALA A 30 3.66 -1.12 12.06
N LYS A 31 3.45 -2.01 13.03
CA LYS A 31 2.85 -1.69 14.34
C LYS A 31 3.63 -0.59 15.06
N ARG A 32 4.97 -0.65 15.06
CA ARG A 32 5.81 0.40 15.65
C ARG A 32 5.73 1.73 14.90
N ALA A 33 5.68 1.68 13.58
CA ALA A 33 5.59 2.88 12.76
C ALA A 33 4.25 3.60 12.94
N THR A 34 3.17 2.88 13.24
CA THR A 34 1.82 3.43 13.37
C THR A 34 1.37 3.64 14.83
N ALA A 35 2.14 3.18 15.81
CA ALA A 35 1.74 3.15 17.23
C ALA A 35 1.26 4.50 17.81
N THR A 36 1.76 5.61 17.26
CA THR A 36 1.40 6.97 17.69
C THR A 36 0.44 7.68 16.75
N ILE A 37 0.03 7.01 15.66
CA ILE A 37 -0.86 7.61 14.67
C ILE A 37 -2.30 7.15 14.97
N PRO A 38 -3.19 8.05 15.36
CA PRO A 38 -4.57 7.68 15.68
C PRO A 38 -5.28 7.16 14.42
N HIS A 39 -6.17 6.20 14.63
CA HIS A 39 -7.01 5.61 13.57
C HIS A 39 -6.23 4.86 12.47
N ILE A 40 -5.03 4.38 12.77
CA ILE A 40 -4.29 3.45 11.90
C ILE A 40 -4.04 2.16 12.67
N ASP A 41 -4.50 1.05 12.12
CA ASP A 41 -4.28 -0.28 12.64
C ASP A 41 -3.46 -1.13 11.66
N VAL A 42 -2.88 -2.21 12.16
CA VAL A 42 -2.18 -3.20 11.33
C VAL A 42 -2.95 -4.51 11.43
N ALA A 43 -3.60 -4.88 10.35
CA ALA A 43 -4.37 -6.11 10.26
C ALA A 43 -3.63 -7.20 9.47
N GLU A 44 -3.95 -8.44 9.77
CA GLU A 44 -3.42 -9.61 9.09
C GLU A 44 -4.54 -10.29 8.31
N LEU A 45 -4.27 -10.58 7.05
CA LEU A 45 -5.20 -11.32 6.20
C LEU A 45 -4.86 -12.81 6.20
N SER A 46 -5.86 -13.65 6.08
CA SER A 46 -5.69 -15.12 5.97
C SER A 46 -5.02 -15.50 4.66
N SER A 47 -5.20 -14.73 3.62
CA SER A 47 -4.66 -14.98 2.29
C SER A 47 -3.15 -14.73 2.24
N LYS A 48 -2.39 -15.67 1.63
CA LYS A 48 -0.93 -15.55 1.47
C LYS A 48 -0.50 -14.46 0.49
N ARG A 49 -1.39 -14.01 -0.38
CA ARG A 49 -1.16 -12.97 -1.39
C ARG A 49 -2.40 -12.12 -1.52
N PHE A 50 -2.21 -10.85 -1.78
CA PHE A 50 -3.29 -9.99 -2.19
C PHE A 50 -3.79 -10.42 -3.57
N THR A 51 -5.06 -10.81 -3.63
CA THR A 51 -5.82 -11.01 -4.89
C THR A 51 -7.20 -10.42 -4.71
N ILE A 52 -7.73 -9.78 -5.73
CA ILE A 52 -9.03 -9.12 -5.62
C ILE A 52 -10.11 -10.12 -5.22
N ASN A 53 -10.15 -11.29 -5.84
CA ASN A 53 -11.17 -12.30 -5.60
C ASN A 53 -11.13 -12.98 -4.23
N GLN A 54 -10.01 -12.92 -3.52
CA GLN A 54 -9.91 -13.52 -2.17
C GLN A 54 -9.89 -12.43 -1.10
N THR A 55 -9.10 -11.38 -1.33
CA THR A 55 -8.85 -10.37 -0.31
C THR A 55 -10.01 -9.40 -0.17
N LEU A 56 -10.65 -8.98 -1.27
CA LEU A 56 -11.74 -8.03 -1.18
C LEU A 56 -12.98 -8.62 -0.46
N PRO A 57 -13.43 -9.85 -0.73
CA PRO A 57 -14.48 -10.49 0.07
C PRO A 57 -14.12 -10.67 1.55
N GLU A 58 -12.85 -10.98 1.86
CA GLU A 58 -12.38 -11.09 3.24
C GLU A 58 -12.48 -9.74 3.96
N LEU A 59 -12.06 -8.63 3.30
CA LEU A 59 -12.18 -7.29 3.84
C LEU A 59 -13.64 -6.87 4.04
N VAL A 60 -14.51 -7.15 3.06
CA VAL A 60 -15.95 -6.87 3.18
C VAL A 60 -16.57 -7.64 4.35
N ALA A 61 -16.16 -8.89 4.56
CA ALA A 61 -16.66 -9.68 5.68
C ALA A 61 -16.17 -9.15 7.05
N LEU A 62 -14.93 -8.67 7.12
CA LEU A 62 -14.35 -8.07 8.34
C LEU A 62 -14.94 -6.68 8.64
N PHE A 63 -15.27 -5.91 7.62
CA PHE A 63 -15.73 -4.52 7.73
C PHE A 63 -16.97 -4.27 6.85
N PRO A 64 -18.13 -4.85 7.20
CA PRO A 64 -19.32 -4.89 6.31
C PRO A 64 -19.90 -3.49 6.00
N ASP A 65 -19.71 -2.52 6.89
CA ASP A 65 -20.24 -1.15 6.72
C ASP A 65 -19.18 -0.16 6.19
N ALA A 66 -17.99 -0.65 5.82
CA ALA A 66 -16.90 0.21 5.40
C ALA A 66 -16.98 0.57 3.91
N THR A 67 -16.65 1.81 3.60
CA THR A 67 -16.28 2.21 2.24
C THR A 67 -14.77 2.09 2.10
N PHE A 68 -14.32 1.22 1.21
CA PHE A 68 -12.90 0.96 1.00
C PHE A 68 -12.24 2.01 0.12
N THR A 69 -11.04 2.38 0.49
CA THR A 69 -10.12 3.15 -0.35
C THR A 69 -8.77 2.45 -0.34
N PHE A 70 -8.31 1.99 -1.50
CA PHE A 70 -7.00 1.35 -1.64
C PHE A 70 -5.94 2.39 -1.99
N LEU A 71 -4.85 2.42 -1.22
CA LEU A 71 -3.71 3.29 -1.48
C LEU A 71 -2.68 2.56 -2.36
N PHE A 72 -2.43 3.10 -3.54
CA PHE A 72 -1.41 2.63 -4.48
C PHE A 72 -0.35 3.70 -4.72
N GLY A 73 0.88 3.27 -5.02
CA GLY A 73 1.85 4.17 -5.63
C GLY A 73 1.52 4.42 -7.11
N SER A 74 1.92 5.56 -7.63
CA SER A 74 1.76 5.92 -9.04
C SER A 74 2.34 4.89 -10.02
N ASP A 75 3.42 4.20 -9.63
CA ASP A 75 4.05 3.13 -10.42
C ASP A 75 3.16 1.89 -10.60
N ILE A 76 2.19 1.67 -9.70
CA ILE A 76 1.23 0.59 -9.80
C ILE A 76 0.11 0.92 -10.79
N VAL A 77 -0.34 2.17 -10.84
CA VAL A 77 -1.48 2.59 -11.68
C VAL A 77 -1.28 2.20 -13.14
N LYS A 78 -0.08 2.40 -13.70
CA LYS A 78 0.27 2.02 -15.07
C LYS A 78 0.17 0.50 -15.34
N LYS A 79 0.10 -0.32 -14.30
CA LYS A 79 0.05 -1.79 -14.38
C LYS A 79 -1.30 -2.37 -14.01
N LEU A 80 -2.26 -1.55 -13.56
CA LEU A 80 -3.56 -2.05 -13.12
C LEU A 80 -4.32 -2.75 -14.26
N SER A 81 -4.22 -2.26 -15.48
CA SER A 81 -4.90 -2.84 -16.63
C SER A 81 -4.28 -4.14 -17.13
N THR A 82 -2.99 -4.37 -16.89
CA THR A 82 -2.24 -5.51 -17.45
C THR A 82 -1.93 -6.59 -16.44
N ASP A 83 -1.57 -6.20 -15.23
CA ASP A 83 -1.03 -7.12 -14.22
C ASP A 83 -2.06 -7.55 -13.16
N TRP A 84 -3.22 -6.88 -13.11
CA TRP A 84 -4.23 -7.09 -12.07
C TRP A 84 -5.48 -7.77 -12.63
N LYS A 85 -5.58 -9.06 -12.37
CA LYS A 85 -6.78 -9.83 -12.69
C LYS A 85 -7.96 -9.32 -11.85
N ASP A 86 -9.14 -9.22 -12.46
CA ASP A 86 -10.41 -8.83 -11.82
C ASP A 86 -10.39 -7.38 -11.25
N ILE A 87 -9.59 -6.48 -11.86
CA ILE A 87 -9.49 -5.09 -11.41
C ILE A 87 -10.84 -4.36 -11.47
N ASP A 88 -11.69 -4.69 -12.42
CA ASP A 88 -13.04 -4.14 -12.55
C ASP A 88 -13.89 -4.42 -11.32
N VAL A 89 -13.74 -5.56 -10.68
CA VAL A 89 -14.43 -5.91 -9.43
C VAL A 89 -14.01 -4.96 -8.31
N LEU A 90 -12.73 -4.66 -8.20
CA LEU A 90 -12.23 -3.70 -7.21
C LEU A 90 -12.74 -2.28 -7.49
N LEU A 91 -12.71 -1.85 -8.76
CA LEU A 91 -13.15 -0.50 -9.16
C LEU A 91 -14.63 -0.24 -8.88
N ARG A 92 -15.47 -1.28 -8.93
CA ARG A 92 -16.90 -1.18 -8.59
C ARG A 92 -17.17 -1.05 -7.09
N GLN A 93 -16.26 -1.49 -6.24
CA GLN A 93 -16.50 -1.64 -4.80
C GLN A 93 -15.60 -0.72 -3.94
N ALA A 94 -14.61 -0.06 -4.53
CA ALA A 94 -13.66 0.73 -3.77
C ALA A 94 -13.19 1.97 -4.52
N ASN A 95 -12.76 2.97 -3.76
CA ASN A 95 -12.04 4.12 -4.26
C ASN A 95 -10.53 3.83 -4.32
N ILE A 96 -9.80 4.63 -5.09
CA ILE A 96 -8.34 4.55 -5.19
C ILE A 96 -7.72 5.86 -4.68
N ALA A 97 -6.78 5.76 -3.74
CA ALA A 97 -5.87 6.84 -3.41
C ALA A 97 -4.51 6.56 -4.09
N ILE A 98 -3.93 7.55 -4.73
CA ILE A 98 -2.69 7.39 -5.50
C ILE A 98 -1.61 8.27 -4.87
N GLY A 99 -0.62 7.64 -4.27
CA GLY A 99 0.57 8.32 -3.74
C GLY A 99 1.46 8.78 -4.89
N MET A 100 1.52 10.09 -5.10
CA MET A 100 2.35 10.73 -6.11
C MET A 100 3.77 10.95 -5.59
N ARG A 101 4.77 10.67 -6.44
CA ARG A 101 6.17 10.99 -6.16
C ARG A 101 6.59 12.25 -6.90
N SER A 102 7.68 12.90 -6.45
CA SER A 102 8.14 14.17 -7.03
C SER A 102 8.46 14.10 -8.53
N GLN A 103 8.84 12.92 -9.03
CA GLN A 103 9.16 12.69 -10.45
C GLN A 103 7.96 12.21 -11.28
N ASP A 104 6.79 12.03 -10.68
CA ASP A 104 5.63 11.53 -11.41
C ASP A 104 4.99 12.64 -12.23
N ASN A 105 4.60 12.30 -13.45
CA ASN A 105 3.77 13.16 -14.27
C ASN A 105 2.30 12.87 -13.97
N GLU A 106 1.60 13.84 -13.43
CA GLU A 106 0.17 13.71 -13.08
C GLU A 106 -0.68 13.40 -14.31
N ALA A 107 -0.41 14.03 -15.46
CA ALA A 107 -1.15 13.78 -16.68
C ALA A 107 -1.04 12.32 -17.14
N ASP A 108 0.12 11.69 -16.99
CA ASP A 108 0.32 10.29 -17.33
C ASP A 108 -0.49 9.35 -16.40
N VAL A 109 -0.59 9.71 -15.12
CA VAL A 109 -1.39 8.95 -14.15
C VAL A 109 -2.86 9.05 -14.49
N ILE A 110 -3.35 10.26 -14.74
CA ILE A 110 -4.75 10.51 -15.13
C ILE A 110 -5.08 9.80 -16.45
N ALA A 111 -4.20 9.89 -17.45
CA ALA A 111 -4.41 9.18 -18.71
C ALA A 111 -4.48 7.66 -18.52
N SER A 112 -3.67 7.09 -17.62
CA SER A 112 -3.72 5.66 -17.28
C SER A 112 -5.04 5.25 -16.62
N LEU A 113 -5.60 6.11 -15.77
CA LEU A 113 -6.91 5.86 -15.14
C LEU A 113 -8.05 5.97 -16.15
N ALA A 114 -8.01 6.97 -17.02
CA ALA A 114 -9.00 7.10 -18.11
C ALA A 114 -8.96 5.91 -19.07
N ALA A 115 -7.76 5.40 -19.39
CA ALA A 115 -7.62 4.18 -20.18
C ALA A 115 -8.22 2.96 -19.46
N LEU A 116 -8.08 2.87 -18.15
CA LEU A 116 -8.67 1.81 -17.33
C LEU A 116 -10.20 1.88 -17.37
N GLU A 117 -10.78 3.06 -17.22
CA GLU A 117 -12.24 3.28 -17.38
C GLU A 117 -12.73 2.85 -18.75
N ALA A 118 -12.01 3.23 -19.82
CA ALA A 118 -12.37 2.88 -21.19
C ALA A 118 -12.33 1.36 -21.45
N VAL A 119 -11.36 0.66 -20.88
CA VAL A 119 -11.20 -0.78 -21.05
C VAL A 119 -12.29 -1.57 -20.32
N TYR A 120 -12.61 -1.18 -19.10
CA TYR A 120 -13.54 -1.97 -18.25
C TYR A 120 -14.96 -1.42 -18.20
N GLY A 121 -15.20 -0.24 -18.73
CA GLY A 121 -16.53 0.41 -18.68
C GLY A 121 -17.00 0.72 -17.26
N VAL A 122 -16.06 0.94 -16.34
CA VAL A 122 -16.33 1.21 -14.92
C VAL A 122 -15.69 2.54 -14.53
N PRO A 123 -16.42 3.49 -13.93
CA PRO A 123 -15.83 4.73 -13.42
C PRO A 123 -14.75 4.45 -12.39
N VAL A 124 -13.63 5.13 -12.47
CA VAL A 124 -12.55 5.05 -11.47
C VAL A 124 -12.64 6.24 -10.53
N HIS A 125 -13.10 5.99 -9.31
CA HIS A 125 -13.12 7.00 -8.25
C HIS A 125 -11.73 7.09 -7.61
N TYR A 126 -11.02 8.20 -7.83
CA TYR A 126 -9.66 8.35 -7.32
C TYR A 126 -9.39 9.68 -6.65
N THR A 127 -8.33 9.70 -5.83
CA THR A 127 -7.76 10.89 -5.21
C THR A 127 -6.24 10.83 -5.34
N LEU A 128 -5.61 11.92 -5.81
CA LEU A 128 -4.16 12.06 -5.82
C LEU A 128 -3.67 12.55 -4.46
N VAL A 129 -2.69 11.86 -3.90
CA VAL A 129 -2.10 12.16 -2.60
C VAL A 129 -0.64 12.56 -2.79
N TYR A 130 -0.30 13.80 -2.48
CA TYR A 130 1.06 14.32 -2.57
C TYR A 130 1.73 14.24 -1.20
N THR A 131 2.98 13.76 -1.18
CA THR A 131 3.79 13.69 0.04
C THR A 131 5.13 14.37 -0.17
N PRO A 132 5.62 15.17 0.78
CA PRO A 132 6.93 15.83 0.67
C PRO A 132 8.11 14.84 0.76
N ASN A 133 7.91 13.65 1.33
CA ASN A 133 8.97 12.68 1.61
C ASN A 133 9.08 11.57 0.54
N THR A 134 9.04 11.95 -0.73
CA THR A 134 9.03 11.01 -1.85
C THR A 134 10.37 10.34 -2.15
N SER A 135 11.47 10.85 -1.58
CA SER A 135 12.82 10.31 -1.76
C SER A 135 13.11 9.07 -0.91
N VAL A 136 12.31 8.84 0.16
CA VAL A 136 12.54 7.71 1.05
C VAL A 136 12.01 6.42 0.42
N ALA A 137 12.91 5.52 0.09
CA ALA A 137 12.56 4.20 -0.43
C ALA A 137 13.14 3.10 0.47
N SER A 138 12.37 2.05 0.72
CA SER A 138 12.83 0.88 1.50
C SER A 138 14.01 0.15 0.85
N SER A 139 14.26 0.36 -0.44
CA SER A 139 15.46 -0.11 -1.13
C SER A 139 16.71 0.61 -0.65
N HIS A 140 16.66 1.89 -0.37
CA HIS A 140 17.79 2.66 0.15
C HIS A 140 18.18 2.16 1.55
N ILE A 141 17.21 1.88 2.41
CA ILE A 141 17.46 1.34 3.74
C ILE A 141 18.15 -0.02 3.65
N ARG A 142 17.72 -0.90 2.73
CA ARG A 142 18.33 -2.23 2.50
C ARG A 142 19.73 -2.18 1.88
N GLN A 143 20.09 -1.09 1.22
CA GLN A 143 21.43 -0.87 0.64
C GLN A 143 22.42 -0.23 1.63
N GLY A 144 22.04 -0.12 2.92
CA GLY A 144 22.88 0.47 3.95
C GLY A 144 22.99 1.99 3.89
N PHE A 145 22.16 2.65 3.06
CA PHE A 145 22.01 4.10 3.14
C PHE A 145 21.38 4.45 4.48
N LYS A 146 22.21 4.97 5.39
CA LYS A 146 21.83 5.35 6.76
C LYS A 146 20.92 6.59 6.83
N ASP A 147 19.98 6.73 5.91
CA ASP A 147 18.97 7.78 6.00
C ASP A 147 17.86 7.38 7.01
N ILE A 148 18.36 6.87 8.14
CA ILE A 148 17.59 6.41 9.30
C ILE A 148 16.90 7.60 9.99
N ALA A 149 17.35 8.82 9.71
CA ALA A 149 16.82 10.05 10.33
C ALA A 149 15.30 10.26 10.12
N HIS A 150 14.74 9.64 9.09
CA HIS A 150 13.30 9.72 8.79
C HIS A 150 12.46 8.57 9.37
N LEU A 151 13.10 7.56 9.99
CA LEU A 151 12.39 6.45 10.61
C LEU A 151 12.03 6.79 12.06
N HIS A 152 10.86 6.31 12.49
CA HIS A 152 10.49 6.40 13.90
C HIS A 152 11.53 5.68 14.77
N LYS A 153 11.88 6.28 15.92
CA LYS A 153 12.92 5.73 16.83
C LYS A 153 12.72 4.26 17.20
N ASP A 154 11.47 3.84 17.42
CA ASP A 154 11.14 2.47 17.81
C ASP A 154 11.26 1.48 16.64
N VAL A 155 11.11 1.96 15.41
CA VAL A 155 11.39 1.20 14.18
C VAL A 155 12.89 0.96 14.04
N ASN A 156 13.71 1.99 14.25
CA ASN A 156 15.17 1.88 14.21
C ASN A 156 15.69 0.90 15.26
N ALA A 157 15.27 1.07 16.50
CA ALA A 157 15.66 0.18 17.59
C ALA A 157 15.31 -1.29 17.31
N TYR A 158 14.15 -1.54 16.66
CA TYR A 158 13.77 -2.89 16.28
C TYR A 158 14.63 -3.46 15.15
N ILE A 159 14.96 -2.65 14.14
CA ILE A 159 15.84 -3.02 13.03
C ILE A 159 17.22 -3.43 13.57
N GLU A 160 17.81 -2.62 14.43
CA GLU A 160 19.12 -2.87 15.04
C GLU A 160 19.11 -4.13 15.93
N LYS A 161 18.10 -4.25 16.82
CA LYS A 161 17.97 -5.39 17.73
C LYS A 161 17.88 -6.74 17.00
N ASN A 162 17.25 -6.76 15.82
CA ASN A 162 17.01 -7.99 15.07
C ASN A 162 17.95 -8.15 13.87
N ASN A 163 18.97 -7.31 13.74
CA ASN A 163 19.93 -7.32 12.61
C ASN A 163 19.22 -7.36 11.25
N LEU A 164 18.15 -6.56 11.09
CA LEU A 164 17.42 -6.50 9.83
C LEU A 164 18.10 -5.52 8.87
N TYR A 165 18.11 -5.87 7.59
CA TYR A 165 18.67 -5.01 6.52
C TYR A 165 20.19 -4.77 6.63
N THR A 166 20.91 -5.68 7.28
CA THR A 166 22.40 -5.69 7.35
C THR A 166 22.99 -6.48 6.20
#